data_f4f5749e042166a5c9b65c9d9f45634b
#
_entry.id   f4f5749e042166a5c9b65c9d9f45634b
#
_cell.length_a   1.000
_cell.length_b   1.000
_cell.length_c   1.000
_cell.angle_alpha   90.00
_cell.angle_beta   90.00
_cell.angle_gamma   90.00
#
_symmetry.space_group_name_H-M   'P 1'
#
loop_
_entity.id
_entity.type
_entity.pdbx_description
1 polymer ?
#
loop_
_entity_poly.entity_id
_entity_poly.type
_entity_poly.pdbx_seq_one_letter_code
_entity_poly.pdbx_strand_id
1 'polypeptide(L)'
;VLRKFAAGEAGHADARSVLESGPVVGLVGRSSLAEDPRLAESVAAFARSLPDARLLTLLGRANVYGALDMGLAPTLLPGRVSATDEAGVRRLEDAWGPIPEHAGHSTLDMFAAVTSGDMKALILVGSDPVRDCPDPALAAAALDASDFVLAIDTFVTDSSAKADIILPAAAWGEVDGTVTNLEGRVQRMRPSIQPIGQSRPLNLVLDDISVRMGVDLMAAKVDDISTQIASVAPAYQGITFDY
;
A
#
# COMPACT_ATOMS: atom_id res chain seq x y z
N VAL A 1 4.18 -16.60 24.14
CA VAL A 1 4.69 -17.90 23.69
C VAL A 1 5.89 -17.71 22.77
N LEU A 2 5.76 -17.04 21.59
CA LEU A 2 6.85 -16.89 20.60
C LEU A 2 8.13 -16.27 21.18
N ARG A 3 8.01 -15.21 21.99
CA ARG A 3 9.17 -14.57 22.65
C ARG A 3 9.87 -15.51 23.61
N LYS A 4 9.11 -16.29 24.40
CA LYS A 4 9.65 -17.29 25.33
C LYS A 4 10.36 -18.41 24.58
N PHE A 5 9.78 -18.84 23.47
CA PHE A 5 10.42 -19.83 22.60
C PHE A 5 11.74 -19.29 22.03
N ALA A 6 11.74 -18.05 21.48
CA ALA A 6 12.93 -17.40 20.95
C ALA A 6 14.03 -17.21 22.01
N ALA A 7 13.66 -16.96 23.27
CA ALA A 7 14.57 -16.85 24.41
C ALA A 7 15.10 -18.19 24.95
N GLY A 8 14.63 -19.32 24.40
CA GLY A 8 15.05 -20.66 24.85
C GLY A 8 14.48 -21.09 26.21
N GLU A 9 13.38 -20.44 26.65
CA GLU A 9 12.75 -20.81 27.91
C GLU A 9 12.17 -22.24 27.90
N ALA A 10 12.24 -22.93 29.02
CA ALA A 10 11.79 -24.32 29.18
C ALA A 10 10.30 -24.49 28.85
N GLY A 11 9.92 -25.66 28.33
CA GLY A 11 8.54 -26.07 28.05
C GLY A 11 8.22 -26.25 26.56
N HIS A 12 9.18 -26.03 25.66
CA HIS A 12 8.99 -26.16 24.19
C HIS A 12 10.11 -26.95 23.51
N ALA A 13 10.85 -27.82 24.27
CA ALA A 13 12.02 -28.53 23.77
C ALA A 13 11.71 -29.43 22.56
N ASP A 14 10.59 -30.15 22.60
CA ASP A 14 10.20 -31.04 21.49
C ASP A 14 9.86 -30.26 20.24
N ALA A 15 9.08 -29.18 20.38
CA ALA A 15 8.75 -28.29 19.25
C ALA A 15 10.02 -27.63 18.67
N ARG A 16 10.95 -27.22 19.54
CA ARG A 16 12.23 -26.64 19.14
C ARG A 16 13.06 -27.65 18.35
N SER A 17 13.19 -28.86 18.81
CA SER A 17 13.93 -29.92 18.11
C SER A 17 13.39 -30.16 16.70
N VAL A 18 12.07 -30.19 16.54
CA VAL A 18 11.42 -30.33 15.22
C VAL A 18 11.74 -29.13 14.31
N LEU A 19 11.63 -27.90 14.83
CA LEU A 19 11.87 -26.67 14.07
C LEU A 19 13.34 -26.44 13.72
N GLU A 20 14.27 -26.97 14.50
CA GLU A 20 15.72 -26.91 14.26
C GLU A 20 16.22 -28.04 13.34
N SER A 21 15.41 -29.07 13.10
CA SER A 21 15.80 -30.24 12.29
C SER A 21 15.80 -30.02 10.78
N GLY A 22 15.29 -28.89 10.30
CA GLY A 22 15.24 -28.58 8.87
C GLY A 22 14.69 -27.21 8.57
N PRO A 23 14.48 -26.89 7.29
CA PRO A 23 13.94 -25.59 6.87
C PRO A 23 12.52 -25.41 7.36
N VAL A 24 12.22 -24.21 7.88
CA VAL A 24 10.91 -23.83 8.42
C VAL A 24 10.29 -22.72 7.58
N VAL A 25 9.03 -22.89 7.19
CA VAL A 25 8.24 -21.81 6.57
C VAL A 25 7.12 -21.41 7.53
N GLY A 26 7.20 -20.18 8.01
CA GLY A 26 6.14 -19.57 8.84
C GLY A 26 5.14 -18.83 7.97
N LEU A 27 3.85 -19.22 8.03
CA LEU A 27 2.76 -18.50 7.39
C LEU A 27 2.16 -17.52 8.42
N VAL A 28 2.17 -16.23 8.11
CA VAL A 28 1.73 -15.18 9.03
C VAL A 28 0.48 -14.50 8.46
N GLY A 29 -0.65 -14.71 9.10
CA GLY A 29 -1.93 -14.13 8.69
C GLY A 29 -2.18 -12.74 9.31
N ARG A 30 -3.04 -11.95 8.65
CA ARG A 30 -3.34 -10.57 9.03
C ARG A 30 -4.06 -10.45 10.39
N SER A 31 -5.01 -11.33 10.68
CA SER A 31 -5.82 -11.26 11.91
C SER A 31 -4.97 -11.23 13.18
N SER A 32 -3.92 -12.05 13.21
CA SER A 32 -3.02 -12.12 14.35
C SER A 32 -2.19 -10.85 14.54
N LEU A 33 -1.78 -10.19 13.45
CA LEU A 33 -0.97 -8.96 13.51
C LEU A 33 -1.79 -7.72 13.85
N ALA A 34 -3.10 -7.71 13.56
CA ALA A 34 -3.99 -6.60 13.86
C ALA A 34 -4.33 -6.49 15.36
N GLU A 35 -4.29 -7.61 16.08
CA GLU A 35 -4.64 -7.66 17.51
C GLU A 35 -3.55 -7.08 18.42
N ASP A 36 -2.27 -7.25 18.08
CA ASP A 36 -1.15 -6.70 18.85
C ASP A 36 0.02 -6.34 17.93
N PRO A 37 0.34 -5.04 17.76
CA PRO A 37 1.47 -4.59 16.94
C PRO A 37 2.81 -5.25 17.32
N ARG A 38 2.99 -5.61 18.60
CA ARG A 38 4.20 -6.31 19.10
C ARG A 38 4.30 -7.74 18.59
N LEU A 39 3.24 -8.29 18.00
CA LEU A 39 3.27 -9.64 17.45
C LEU A 39 4.21 -9.72 16.24
N ALA A 40 4.28 -8.70 15.40
CA ALA A 40 5.21 -8.63 14.27
C ALA A 40 6.67 -8.76 14.74
N GLU A 41 7.06 -8.03 15.79
CA GLU A 41 8.38 -8.15 16.41
C GLU A 41 8.63 -9.56 16.98
N SER A 42 7.61 -10.14 17.62
CA SER A 42 7.70 -11.48 18.22
C SER A 42 7.86 -12.56 17.15
N VAL A 43 7.16 -12.45 16.02
CA VAL A 43 7.27 -13.35 14.87
C VAL A 43 8.66 -13.20 14.23
N ALA A 44 9.15 -11.97 14.04
CA ALA A 44 10.47 -11.73 13.51
C ALA A 44 11.59 -12.26 14.43
N ALA A 45 11.46 -12.08 15.75
CA ALA A 45 12.40 -12.63 16.72
C ALA A 45 12.39 -14.14 16.72
N PHE A 46 11.21 -14.76 16.66
CA PHE A 46 11.05 -16.21 16.55
C PHE A 46 11.72 -16.76 15.29
N ALA A 47 11.46 -16.17 14.12
CA ALA A 47 12.07 -16.62 12.87
C ALA A 47 13.61 -16.49 12.90
N ARG A 48 14.13 -15.38 13.43
CA ARG A 48 15.59 -15.20 13.61
C ARG A 48 16.24 -16.17 14.59
N SER A 49 15.48 -16.78 15.50
CA SER A 49 15.98 -17.77 16.44
C SER A 49 16.17 -19.17 15.85
N LEU A 50 15.71 -19.39 14.62
CA LEU A 50 15.81 -20.67 13.91
C LEU A 50 16.88 -20.57 12.81
N PRO A 51 17.64 -21.66 12.54
CA PRO A 51 18.78 -21.62 11.61
C PRO A 51 18.39 -21.39 10.15
N ASP A 52 17.24 -21.90 9.71
CA ASP A 52 16.73 -21.72 8.34
C ASP A 52 15.21 -21.50 8.37
N ALA A 53 14.81 -20.31 8.79
CA ALA A 53 13.40 -19.92 8.80
C ALA A 53 13.10 -18.83 7.77
N ARG A 54 11.99 -19.02 7.08
CA ARG A 54 11.44 -18.05 6.13
C ARG A 54 10.02 -17.70 6.54
N LEU A 55 9.63 -16.45 6.35
CA LEU A 55 8.29 -15.98 6.62
C LEU A 55 7.58 -15.63 5.33
N LEU A 56 6.35 -16.09 5.18
CA LEU A 56 5.43 -15.66 4.14
C LEU A 56 4.23 -15.00 4.79
N THR A 57 4.02 -13.72 4.49
CA THR A 57 2.85 -13.00 4.97
C THR A 57 1.66 -13.27 4.05
N LEU A 58 0.56 -13.74 4.64
CA LEU A 58 -0.70 -13.97 3.94
C LEU A 58 -1.52 -12.66 3.99
N LEU A 59 -1.49 -11.93 2.91
CA LEU A 59 -2.16 -10.64 2.79
C LEU A 59 -3.59 -10.84 2.29
N GLY A 60 -4.53 -10.10 2.87
CA GLY A 60 -5.96 -10.24 2.56
C GLY A 60 -6.40 -9.63 1.24
N ARG A 61 -5.51 -8.92 0.53
CA ARG A 61 -5.81 -8.25 -0.75
C ARG A 61 -4.67 -8.50 -1.74
N ALA A 62 -5.02 -8.55 -3.03
CA ALA A 62 -4.04 -8.63 -4.11
C ALA A 62 -3.20 -7.34 -4.17
N ASN A 63 -2.00 -7.43 -4.71
CA ASN A 63 -1.09 -6.32 -4.98
C ASN A 63 -0.64 -5.50 -3.76
N VAL A 64 -0.78 -5.99 -2.53
CA VAL A 64 -0.25 -5.28 -1.36
C VAL A 64 1.27 -5.11 -1.44
N TYR A 65 1.98 -6.11 -1.97
CA TYR A 65 3.42 -6.00 -2.20
C TYR A 65 3.75 -4.90 -3.20
N GLY A 66 3.03 -4.82 -4.34
CA GLY A 66 3.20 -3.75 -5.31
C GLY A 66 2.88 -2.38 -4.73
N ALA A 67 1.82 -2.27 -3.92
CA ALA A 67 1.49 -1.03 -3.24
C ALA A 67 2.62 -0.56 -2.30
N LEU A 68 3.20 -1.47 -1.51
CA LEU A 68 4.35 -1.16 -0.65
C LEU A 68 5.61 -0.84 -1.46
N ASP A 69 5.82 -1.54 -2.59
CA ASP A 69 6.94 -1.27 -3.49
C ASP A 69 6.84 0.14 -4.10
N MET A 70 5.64 0.64 -4.30
CA MET A 70 5.38 2.00 -4.80
C MET A 70 5.32 3.05 -3.68
N GLY A 71 5.60 2.68 -2.43
CA GLY A 71 5.63 3.62 -1.31
C GLY A 71 4.25 4.01 -0.78
N LEU A 72 3.20 3.20 -1.03
CA LEU A 72 1.85 3.46 -0.49
C LEU A 72 1.79 3.10 1.01
N ALA A 73 2.66 3.72 1.79
CA ALA A 73 2.66 3.71 3.24
C ALA A 73 3.32 5.00 3.74
N PRO A 74 2.88 5.57 4.86
CA PRO A 74 3.33 6.89 5.31
C PRO A 74 4.84 6.99 5.59
N THR A 75 5.52 5.87 5.79
CA THR A 75 6.94 5.80 6.11
C THR A 75 7.81 5.25 4.98
N LEU A 76 7.23 4.98 3.81
CA LEU A 76 7.93 4.39 2.67
C LEU A 76 7.93 5.32 1.47
N LEU A 77 9.04 5.27 0.74
CA LEU A 77 9.23 5.81 -0.61
C LEU A 77 9.19 4.67 -1.63
N PRO A 78 9.01 4.95 -2.93
CA PRO A 78 9.16 3.96 -3.99
C PRO A 78 10.44 3.14 -3.89
N GLY A 79 10.33 1.83 -4.10
CA GLY A 79 11.38 0.85 -3.86
C GLY A 79 11.43 0.30 -2.43
N ARG A 80 10.38 0.51 -1.61
CA ARG A 80 10.32 0.18 -0.17
C ARG A 80 11.43 0.84 0.65
N VAL A 81 11.90 1.97 0.21
CA VAL A 81 12.93 2.73 0.90
C VAL A 81 12.28 3.49 2.06
N SER A 82 12.96 3.58 3.21
CA SER A 82 12.44 4.40 4.32
C SER A 82 12.37 5.87 3.90
N ALA A 83 11.31 6.56 4.29
CA ALA A 83 11.18 8.01 4.11
C ALA A 83 12.27 8.81 4.87
N THR A 84 13.05 8.14 5.73
CA THR A 84 14.20 8.73 6.44
C THR A 84 15.54 8.36 5.79
N ASP A 85 15.55 7.60 4.69
CA ASP A 85 16.77 7.26 3.96
C ASP A 85 17.17 8.40 3.03
N GLU A 86 18.22 9.12 3.38
CA GLU A 86 18.67 10.30 2.64
C GLU A 86 19.02 10.00 1.16
N ALA A 87 19.53 8.81 0.85
CA ALA A 87 19.86 8.45 -0.52
C ALA A 87 18.58 8.20 -1.36
N GLY A 88 17.56 7.60 -0.74
CA GLY A 88 16.25 7.42 -1.34
C GLY A 88 15.52 8.73 -1.57
N VAL A 89 15.53 9.62 -0.57
CA VAL A 89 14.96 10.97 -0.67
C VAL A 89 15.61 11.73 -1.82
N ARG A 90 16.94 11.84 -1.86
CA ARG A 90 17.65 12.54 -2.96
C ARG A 90 17.30 11.98 -4.33
N ARG A 91 17.21 10.66 -4.48
CA ARG A 91 16.84 10.04 -5.77
C ARG A 91 15.44 10.42 -6.23
N LEU A 92 14.48 10.53 -5.29
CA LEU A 92 13.14 11.01 -5.62
C LEU A 92 13.13 12.49 -5.96
N GLU A 93 13.85 13.32 -5.21
CA GLU A 93 13.96 14.77 -5.46
C GLU A 93 14.60 15.05 -6.82
N ASP A 94 15.61 14.28 -7.22
CA ASP A 94 16.24 14.36 -8.55
C ASP A 94 15.26 14.01 -9.67
N ALA A 95 14.31 13.09 -9.42
CA ALA A 95 13.37 12.61 -10.42
C ALA A 95 12.06 13.44 -10.47
N TRP A 96 11.55 13.87 -9.31
CA TRP A 96 10.22 14.46 -9.18
C TRP A 96 10.21 15.89 -8.65
N GLY A 97 11.37 16.43 -8.27
CA GLY A 97 11.49 17.69 -7.55
C GLY A 97 11.25 17.54 -6.04
N PRO A 98 11.07 18.64 -5.32
CA PRO A 98 10.97 18.64 -3.85
C PRO A 98 9.85 17.72 -3.37
N ILE A 99 10.18 16.86 -2.40
CA ILE A 99 9.23 15.98 -1.72
C ILE A 99 9.02 16.43 -0.27
N PRO A 100 7.92 16.02 0.41
CA PRO A 100 7.70 16.39 1.81
C PRO A 100 8.83 15.91 2.72
N GLU A 101 9.29 16.77 3.62
CA GLU A 101 10.38 16.48 4.57
C GLU A 101 9.98 15.47 5.67
N HIS A 102 8.68 15.25 5.86
CA HIS A 102 8.14 14.43 6.93
C HIS A 102 7.33 13.26 6.39
N ALA A 103 7.35 12.16 7.13
CA ALA A 103 6.47 11.03 6.85
C ALA A 103 4.99 11.46 6.89
N GLY A 104 4.17 10.85 6.04
CA GLY A 104 2.72 11.07 6.02
C GLY A 104 2.02 10.55 7.28
N HIS A 105 0.79 10.94 7.47
CA HIS A 105 -0.07 10.42 8.53
C HIS A 105 -0.53 8.99 8.25
N SER A 106 -0.71 8.20 9.30
CA SER A 106 -1.47 6.96 9.18
C SER A 106 -2.95 7.29 8.88
N THR A 107 -3.72 6.30 8.42
CA THR A 107 -5.15 6.50 8.14
C THR A 107 -5.92 7.04 9.34
N LEU A 108 -5.66 6.53 10.54
CA LEU A 108 -6.31 7.02 11.76
C LEU A 108 -5.86 8.43 12.13
N ASP A 109 -4.58 8.75 11.94
CA ASP A 109 -4.06 10.10 12.19
C ASP A 109 -4.62 11.12 11.19
N MET A 110 -4.80 10.73 9.90
CA MET A 110 -5.49 11.57 8.92
C MET A 110 -6.92 11.89 9.37
N PHE A 111 -7.68 10.89 9.82
CA PHE A 111 -9.05 11.13 10.31
C PHE A 111 -9.09 12.00 11.56
N ALA A 112 -8.16 11.80 12.49
CA ALA A 112 -8.03 12.67 13.65
C ALA A 112 -7.68 14.10 13.25
N ALA A 113 -6.75 14.29 12.30
CA ALA A 113 -6.36 15.62 11.80
C ALA A 113 -7.50 16.33 11.07
N VAL A 114 -8.35 15.61 10.33
CA VAL A 114 -9.56 16.20 9.74
C VAL A 114 -10.54 16.61 10.82
N THR A 115 -10.79 15.74 11.80
CA THR A 115 -11.74 16.02 12.87
C THR A 115 -11.28 17.19 13.75
N SER A 116 -9.97 17.40 13.94
CA SER A 116 -9.41 18.58 14.64
C SER A 116 -9.38 19.85 13.77
N GLY A 117 -9.59 19.74 12.46
CA GLY A 117 -9.53 20.85 11.51
C GLY A 117 -8.12 21.17 10.98
N ASP A 118 -7.12 20.36 11.30
CA ASP A 118 -5.76 20.51 10.81
C ASP A 118 -5.63 20.06 9.34
N MET A 119 -6.48 19.13 8.92
CA MET A 119 -6.61 18.69 7.52
C MET A 119 -8.02 19.03 7.02
N LYS A 120 -8.12 19.52 5.78
CA LYS A 120 -9.36 20.08 5.23
C LYS A 120 -10.03 19.22 4.17
N ALA A 121 -9.25 18.37 3.49
CA ALA A 121 -9.75 17.58 2.39
C ALA A 121 -9.28 16.12 2.46
N LEU A 122 -10.11 15.22 1.97
CA LEU A 122 -9.80 13.80 1.82
C LEU A 122 -9.99 13.37 0.36
N ILE A 123 -9.06 12.55 -0.12
CA ILE A 123 -9.17 11.88 -1.42
C ILE A 123 -9.24 10.38 -1.16
N LEU A 124 -10.37 9.76 -1.50
CA LEU A 124 -10.58 8.33 -1.40
C LEU A 124 -10.33 7.69 -2.76
N VAL A 125 -9.41 6.75 -2.84
CA VAL A 125 -9.09 6.03 -4.07
C VAL A 125 -9.32 4.54 -3.85
N GLY A 126 -10.41 4.00 -4.41
CA GLY A 126 -10.80 2.60 -4.26
C GLY A 126 -10.88 2.16 -2.79
N SER A 127 -11.38 3.02 -1.91
CA SER A 127 -11.34 2.83 -0.46
C SER A 127 -12.67 3.14 0.18
N ASP A 128 -13.12 2.24 1.07
CA ASP A 128 -14.32 2.43 1.89
C ASP A 128 -13.94 2.42 3.39
N PRO A 129 -13.38 3.53 3.92
CA PRO A 129 -12.94 3.58 5.30
C PRO A 129 -14.04 3.40 6.32
N VAL A 130 -15.30 3.76 6.05
CA VAL A 130 -16.42 3.50 6.95
C VAL A 130 -16.61 1.98 7.16
N ARG A 131 -16.32 1.16 6.16
CA ARG A 131 -16.41 -0.30 6.25
C ARG A 131 -15.12 -0.98 6.67
N ASP A 132 -13.98 -0.49 6.17
CA ASP A 132 -12.69 -1.19 6.25
C ASP A 132 -11.81 -0.73 7.42
N CYS A 133 -12.11 0.43 8.03
CA CYS A 133 -11.33 0.96 9.13
C CYS A 133 -11.66 0.26 10.46
N PRO A 134 -10.66 0.05 11.34
CA PRO A 134 -10.91 -0.48 12.69
C PRO A 134 -11.84 0.39 13.54
N ASP A 135 -11.91 1.70 13.26
CA ASP A 135 -12.84 2.64 13.88
C ASP A 135 -13.74 3.29 12.81
N PRO A 136 -14.87 2.66 12.48
CA PRO A 136 -15.82 3.21 11.50
C PRO A 136 -16.44 4.55 11.91
N ALA A 137 -16.60 4.79 13.22
CA ALA A 137 -17.19 6.01 13.72
C ALA A 137 -16.24 7.21 13.51
N LEU A 138 -14.94 7.01 13.75
CA LEU A 138 -13.93 8.02 13.47
C LEU A 138 -13.85 8.31 11.96
N ALA A 139 -13.89 7.28 11.11
CA ALA A 139 -13.89 7.44 9.66
C ALA A 139 -15.11 8.25 9.17
N ALA A 140 -16.31 7.91 9.66
CA ALA A 140 -17.54 8.64 9.32
C ALA A 140 -17.49 10.10 9.79
N ALA A 141 -17.03 10.34 11.03
CA ALA A 141 -16.88 11.69 11.58
C ALA A 141 -15.87 12.53 10.79
N ALA A 142 -14.76 11.94 10.34
CA ALA A 142 -13.77 12.62 9.50
C ALA A 142 -14.36 13.02 8.14
N LEU A 143 -15.12 12.12 7.49
CA LEU A 143 -15.79 12.45 6.23
C LEU A 143 -16.81 13.58 6.40
N ASP A 144 -17.57 13.57 7.50
CA ASP A 144 -18.56 14.62 7.78
C ASP A 144 -17.92 15.96 8.17
N ALA A 145 -16.70 15.95 8.72
CA ALA A 145 -15.95 17.14 9.10
C ALA A 145 -15.06 17.72 8.00
N SER A 146 -14.87 16.98 6.90
CA SER A 146 -14.06 17.45 5.77
C SER A 146 -14.71 18.64 5.06
N ASP A 147 -13.93 19.66 4.72
CA ASP A 147 -14.37 20.76 3.85
C ASP A 147 -14.57 20.29 2.39
N PHE A 148 -13.88 19.21 1.99
CA PHE A 148 -13.99 18.62 0.66
C PHE A 148 -13.60 17.15 0.67
N VAL A 149 -14.42 16.31 0.04
CA VAL A 149 -14.14 14.88 -0.18
C VAL A 149 -14.24 14.54 -1.67
N LEU A 150 -13.15 14.05 -2.24
CA LEU A 150 -13.13 13.47 -3.57
C LEU A 150 -13.06 11.94 -3.45
N ALA A 151 -13.98 11.22 -4.09
CA ALA A 151 -13.90 9.77 -4.23
C ALA A 151 -13.63 9.38 -5.68
N ILE A 152 -12.70 8.45 -5.90
CA ILE A 152 -12.42 7.84 -7.19
C ILE A 152 -12.62 6.34 -6.98
N ASP A 153 -13.73 5.80 -7.42
CA ASP A 153 -14.11 4.42 -7.09
C ASP A 153 -14.92 3.77 -8.24
N THR A 154 -14.90 2.43 -8.26
CA THR A 154 -15.68 1.61 -9.18
C THR A 154 -17.15 1.51 -8.76
N PHE A 155 -17.42 1.59 -7.47
CA PHE A 155 -18.77 1.50 -6.87
C PHE A 155 -19.02 2.66 -5.92
N VAL A 156 -20.29 3.04 -5.78
CA VAL A 156 -20.69 3.93 -4.71
C VAL A 156 -20.74 3.14 -3.41
N THR A 157 -19.90 3.51 -2.46
CA THR A 157 -19.77 2.89 -1.13
C THR A 157 -20.36 3.80 -0.06
N ASP A 158 -20.45 3.30 1.19
CA ASP A 158 -20.91 4.12 2.32
C ASP A 158 -20.00 5.34 2.54
N SER A 159 -18.71 5.23 2.27
CA SER A 159 -17.77 6.35 2.35
C SER A 159 -17.89 7.29 1.16
N SER A 160 -17.89 6.76 -0.07
CA SER A 160 -17.94 7.61 -1.27
C SER A 160 -19.30 8.30 -1.45
N ALA A 161 -20.37 7.77 -0.87
CA ALA A 161 -21.68 8.43 -0.82
C ALA A 161 -21.68 9.76 -0.03
N LYS A 162 -20.65 9.98 0.81
CA LYS A 162 -20.42 11.24 1.54
C LYS A 162 -19.50 12.22 0.79
N ALA A 163 -18.99 11.85 -0.39
CA ALA A 163 -18.08 12.69 -1.15
C ALA A 163 -18.82 13.80 -1.89
N ASP A 164 -18.17 14.96 -1.99
CA ASP A 164 -18.65 16.10 -2.80
C ASP A 164 -18.59 15.79 -4.29
N ILE A 165 -17.57 15.01 -4.70
CA ILE A 165 -17.37 14.58 -6.08
C ILE A 165 -17.02 13.08 -6.08
N ILE A 166 -17.70 12.33 -6.96
CA ILE A 166 -17.36 10.94 -7.25
C ILE A 166 -16.93 10.84 -8.71
N LEU A 167 -15.70 10.39 -8.96
CA LEU A 167 -15.20 10.08 -10.29
C LEU A 167 -15.22 8.56 -10.50
N PRO A 168 -15.87 8.07 -11.58
CA PRO A 168 -15.98 6.64 -11.81
C PRO A 168 -14.64 6.05 -12.27
N ALA A 169 -14.09 5.12 -11.50
CA ALA A 169 -12.88 4.37 -11.84
C ALA A 169 -13.22 3.10 -12.59
N ALA A 170 -12.38 2.74 -13.56
CA ALA A 170 -12.44 1.46 -14.24
C ALA A 170 -12.07 0.30 -13.30
N ALA A 171 -12.73 -0.85 -13.47
CA ALA A 171 -12.45 -2.06 -12.71
C ALA A 171 -11.12 -2.69 -13.14
N TRP A 172 -10.56 -3.56 -12.28
CA TRP A 172 -9.25 -4.16 -12.55
C TRP A 172 -9.15 -4.95 -13.86
N GLY A 173 -10.25 -5.53 -14.37
CA GLY A 173 -10.29 -6.20 -15.67
C GLY A 173 -10.37 -5.27 -16.89
N GLU A 174 -10.51 -3.97 -16.65
CA GLU A 174 -10.66 -2.89 -17.64
C GLU A 174 -9.39 -2.03 -17.76
N VAL A 175 -8.35 -2.31 -16.96
CA VAL A 175 -7.15 -1.48 -16.87
C VAL A 175 -5.90 -2.22 -17.28
N ASP A 176 -4.93 -1.49 -17.83
CA ASP A 176 -3.56 -1.93 -18.01
C ASP A 176 -2.73 -1.53 -16.78
N GLY A 177 -1.77 -2.36 -16.40
CA GLY A 177 -0.92 -2.09 -15.25
C GLY A 177 -0.15 -3.31 -14.79
N THR A 178 0.35 -3.28 -13.56
CA THR A 178 1.08 -4.39 -12.98
C THR A 178 0.58 -4.74 -11.58
N VAL A 179 0.73 -6.00 -11.22
CA VAL A 179 0.55 -6.50 -9.86
C VAL A 179 1.78 -7.28 -9.43
N THR A 180 2.14 -7.17 -8.16
CA THR A 180 3.22 -7.96 -7.56
C THR A 180 2.61 -9.05 -6.68
N ASN A 181 2.90 -10.30 -7.00
CA ASN A 181 2.39 -11.46 -6.26
C ASN A 181 3.14 -11.67 -4.92
N LEU A 182 2.74 -12.69 -4.16
CA LEU A 182 3.35 -13.02 -2.86
C LEU A 182 4.83 -13.43 -2.95
N GLU A 183 5.30 -13.87 -4.12
CA GLU A 183 6.70 -14.21 -4.36
C GLU A 183 7.54 -12.98 -4.73
N GLY A 184 6.94 -11.79 -4.85
CA GLY A 184 7.61 -10.58 -5.32
C GLY A 184 7.73 -10.51 -6.84
N ARG A 185 6.99 -11.33 -7.59
CA ARG A 185 6.99 -11.31 -9.05
C ARG A 185 6.05 -10.25 -9.57
N VAL A 186 6.56 -9.31 -10.34
CA VAL A 186 5.79 -8.30 -11.06
C VAL A 186 5.17 -8.95 -12.31
N GLN A 187 3.86 -8.83 -12.45
CA GLN A 187 3.08 -9.43 -13.54
C GLN A 187 2.23 -8.35 -14.19
N ARG A 188 2.25 -8.30 -15.53
CA ARG A 188 1.39 -7.38 -16.28
C ARG A 188 -0.04 -7.87 -16.30
N MET A 189 -0.97 -6.96 -16.02
CA MET A 189 -2.40 -7.09 -16.32
C MET A 189 -2.70 -6.33 -17.61
N ARG A 190 -3.47 -6.95 -18.49
CA ARG A 190 -4.02 -6.28 -19.68
C ARG A 190 -5.52 -6.20 -19.59
N PRO A 191 -6.14 -5.12 -20.10
CA PRO A 191 -7.59 -5.03 -20.10
C PRO A 191 -8.19 -6.17 -20.94
N SER A 192 -9.13 -6.87 -20.35
CA SER A 192 -9.87 -7.95 -21.03
C SER A 192 -11.21 -7.45 -21.57
N ILE A 193 -11.71 -6.36 -21.04
CA ILE A 193 -12.97 -5.70 -21.44
C ILE A 193 -12.76 -4.18 -21.45
N GLN A 194 -13.64 -3.46 -22.12
CA GLN A 194 -13.63 -1.99 -22.11
C GLN A 194 -14.30 -1.45 -20.85
N PRO A 195 -13.83 -0.29 -20.34
CA PRO A 195 -14.48 0.39 -19.22
C PRO A 195 -15.96 0.68 -19.51
N ILE A 196 -16.80 0.52 -18.48
CA ILE A 196 -18.24 0.70 -18.59
C ILE A 196 -18.60 2.19 -18.45
N GLY A 197 -19.44 2.66 -19.36
CA GLY A 197 -20.00 4.02 -19.29
C GLY A 197 -18.93 5.11 -19.38
N GLN A 198 -18.78 5.88 -18.32
CA GLN A 198 -17.77 6.95 -18.23
C GLN A 198 -16.62 6.60 -17.27
N SER A 199 -16.54 5.34 -16.82
CA SER A 199 -15.44 4.91 -15.97
C SER A 199 -14.11 4.96 -16.73
N ARG A 200 -13.04 5.34 -16.04
CA ARG A 200 -11.72 5.52 -16.63
C ARG A 200 -10.63 4.87 -15.76
N PRO A 201 -9.56 4.36 -16.37
CA PRO A 201 -8.38 3.95 -15.64
C PRO A 201 -7.89 5.06 -14.68
N LEU A 202 -7.53 4.68 -13.47
CA LEU A 202 -7.13 5.62 -12.40
C LEU A 202 -5.98 6.54 -12.83
N ASN A 203 -4.98 6.00 -13.53
CA ASN A 203 -3.86 6.78 -14.04
C ASN A 203 -4.31 7.93 -14.94
N LEU A 204 -5.29 7.70 -15.83
CA LEU A 204 -5.85 8.75 -16.70
C LEU A 204 -6.65 9.79 -15.91
N VAL A 205 -7.36 9.36 -14.85
CA VAL A 205 -8.09 10.30 -13.99
C VAL A 205 -7.12 11.20 -13.25
N LEU A 206 -6.04 10.62 -12.68
CA LEU A 206 -5.02 11.38 -11.95
C LEU A 206 -4.21 12.29 -12.85
N ASP A 207 -3.88 11.83 -14.06
CA ASP A 207 -3.20 12.62 -15.08
C ASP A 207 -4.02 13.87 -15.46
N ASP A 208 -5.31 13.70 -15.76
CA ASP A 208 -6.22 14.81 -16.06
C ASP A 208 -6.34 15.81 -14.89
N ILE A 209 -6.40 15.33 -13.66
CA ILE A 209 -6.45 16.19 -12.47
C ILE A 209 -5.16 16.99 -12.36
N SER A 210 -4.01 16.32 -12.48
CA SER A 210 -2.69 16.96 -12.33
C SER A 210 -2.45 18.05 -13.37
N VAL A 211 -2.78 17.78 -14.64
CA VAL A 211 -2.67 18.77 -15.73
C VAL A 211 -3.53 20.01 -15.44
N ARG A 212 -4.76 19.82 -14.92
CA ARG A 212 -5.65 20.94 -14.54
C ARG A 212 -5.12 21.73 -13.35
N MET A 213 -4.32 21.08 -12.49
CA MET A 213 -3.61 21.72 -11.37
C MET A 213 -2.27 22.34 -11.79
N GLY A 214 -1.89 22.27 -13.07
CA GLY A 214 -0.66 22.84 -13.61
C GLY A 214 0.58 21.95 -13.44
N VAL A 215 0.40 20.66 -13.15
CA VAL A 215 1.47 19.66 -13.00
C VAL A 215 1.26 18.55 -14.03
N ASP A 216 2.28 18.20 -14.79
CA ASP A 216 2.24 17.06 -15.70
C ASP A 216 2.93 15.87 -15.03
N LEU A 217 2.14 14.88 -14.62
CA LEU A 217 2.65 13.63 -14.04
C LEU A 217 3.15 12.64 -15.09
N MET A 218 2.90 12.90 -16.38
CA MET A 218 3.19 11.96 -17.47
C MET A 218 2.63 10.55 -17.19
N ALA A 219 1.44 10.49 -16.59
CA ALA A 219 0.82 9.26 -16.15
C ALA A 219 -0.21 8.69 -17.13
N ALA A 220 -0.37 9.31 -18.29
CA ALA A 220 -1.34 8.87 -19.31
C ALA A 220 -1.02 7.48 -19.88
N LYS A 221 0.26 7.11 -19.99
CA LYS A 221 0.69 5.82 -20.53
C LYS A 221 1.36 4.96 -19.46
N VAL A 222 1.00 3.68 -19.43
CA VAL A 222 1.57 2.71 -18.48
C VAL A 222 3.08 2.55 -18.70
N ASP A 223 3.56 2.63 -19.93
CA ASP A 223 4.99 2.53 -20.24
C ASP A 223 5.79 3.72 -19.71
N ASP A 224 5.23 4.94 -19.74
CA ASP A 224 5.84 6.13 -19.14
C ASP A 224 5.91 6.00 -17.62
N ILE A 225 4.82 5.53 -16.99
CA ILE A 225 4.77 5.23 -15.55
C ILE A 225 5.84 4.18 -15.19
N SER A 226 5.97 3.12 -15.98
CA SER A 226 6.95 2.05 -15.75
C SER A 226 8.38 2.57 -15.86
N THR A 227 8.64 3.46 -16.79
CA THR A 227 9.95 4.14 -16.94
C THR A 227 10.26 5.00 -15.71
N GLN A 228 9.29 5.75 -15.21
CA GLN A 228 9.45 6.53 -13.97
C GLN A 228 9.71 5.61 -12.77
N ILE A 229 8.93 4.53 -12.61
CA ILE A 229 9.15 3.54 -11.53
C ILE A 229 10.59 3.00 -11.59
N ALA A 230 11.08 2.61 -12.76
CA ALA A 230 12.43 2.09 -12.94
C ALA A 230 13.52 3.11 -12.54
N SER A 231 13.26 4.40 -12.69
CA SER A 231 14.21 5.47 -12.31
C SER A 231 14.32 5.64 -10.79
N VAL A 232 13.22 5.47 -10.05
CA VAL A 232 13.17 5.74 -8.59
C VAL A 232 13.21 4.47 -7.73
N ALA A 233 12.83 3.32 -8.27
CA ALA A 233 12.81 2.03 -7.60
C ALA A 233 13.80 1.05 -8.25
N PRO A 234 15.05 0.94 -7.76
CA PRO A 234 16.10 0.12 -8.40
C PRO A 234 15.73 -1.34 -8.64
N ALA A 235 14.89 -1.93 -7.78
CA ALA A 235 14.42 -3.31 -7.95
C ALA A 235 13.51 -3.51 -9.19
N TYR A 236 13.02 -2.42 -9.77
CA TYR A 236 12.17 -2.41 -10.97
C TYR A 236 12.95 -2.08 -12.25
N GLN A 237 14.26 -1.84 -12.15
CA GLN A 237 15.10 -1.60 -13.33
C GLN A 237 15.10 -2.84 -14.24
N GLY A 238 14.89 -2.61 -15.55
CA GLY A 238 14.83 -3.69 -16.55
C GLY A 238 13.50 -4.42 -16.63
N ILE A 239 12.50 -4.05 -15.84
CA ILE A 239 11.11 -4.51 -16.05
C ILE A 239 10.54 -3.68 -17.20
N THR A 240 10.51 -4.30 -18.40
CA THR A 240 9.93 -3.71 -19.61
C THR A 240 8.67 -4.45 -20.01
N PHE A 241 7.80 -3.80 -20.77
CA PHE A 241 6.53 -4.35 -21.22
C PHE A 241 6.50 -4.57 -22.75
N ASP A 242 7.65 -4.66 -23.36
CA ASP A 242 7.87 -4.86 -24.80
C ASP A 242 7.53 -6.29 -25.27
N TYR A 243 6.34 -6.82 -24.91
CA TYR A 243 5.87 -8.14 -25.35
C TYR A 243 4.54 -8.06 -26.10
#